data_fb585ccee09cbaf321107d25149935c9
#
_entry.id   fb585ccee09cbaf321107d25149935c9
#
_cell.length_a   1.000
_cell.length_b   1.000
_cell.length_c   1.000
_cell.angle_alpha   90.00
_cell.angle_beta   90.00
_cell.angle_gamma   90.00
#
_symmetry.space_group_name_H-M   'P 1'
#
loop_
_entity.id
_entity.type
_entity.pdbx_description
1 polymer ?
#
loop_
_entity_poly.entity_id
_entity_poly.type
_entity_poly.pdbx_seq_one_letter_code
_entity_poly.pdbx_strand_id
1 'polypeptide(L)'
;MTKKNQPLRIIPLGGLDGIGKNMTVVECGPDMVLIDAGLMFPDDSQPGIDLVLPDYTYVLENEEKLRGIIVTHGHEDHTGALPYLLQDLNNKVPIFSSKLTLGFIEGKLAEFRIRSPKFREVKSGSHISLGCISVDFFSMTHSIPGALGVYIKSPQGTVMHTGDFKLDQTPIDGVTPDYAAITKFAKQGVDLLLSDSTNATVPGFTKSEAEVGPTLNEVIKNAPGRVFVASFSSHIHRLQQICNAAKASGRKIVVTGRSMLTNTRVARELGYLKIDEADIIDAYDVNGIPDDKIVVMCTGSQGEAALRALAYGQRRAQDALDPLG
;
A
#
# COMPACT_ATOMS: atom_id res chain seq x y z
N MET A 1 -1.00 -41.41 -1.78
CA MET A 1 0.30 -40.83 -1.43
C MET A 1 0.16 -40.17 -0.08
N THR A 2 1.00 -40.51 0.88
CA THR A 2 0.95 -39.92 2.22
C THR A 2 1.29 -38.44 2.17
N LYS A 3 0.60 -37.59 2.98
CA LYS A 3 0.76 -36.12 3.08
C LYS A 3 2.24 -35.63 3.19
N LYS A 4 3.18 -36.53 3.44
CA LYS A 4 4.60 -36.25 3.66
C LYS A 4 5.44 -36.01 2.40
N ASN A 5 4.94 -36.26 1.19
CA ASN A 5 5.77 -36.29 -0.04
C ASN A 5 5.34 -35.27 -1.12
N GLN A 6 4.46 -34.32 -0.82
CA GLN A 6 4.12 -33.29 -1.80
C GLN A 6 5.06 -32.10 -1.63
N PRO A 7 5.68 -31.58 -2.70
CA PRO A 7 6.64 -30.49 -2.59
C PRO A 7 5.99 -29.19 -2.12
N LEU A 8 6.75 -28.35 -1.43
CA LEU A 8 6.42 -26.94 -1.28
C LEU A 8 6.71 -26.27 -2.64
N ARG A 9 5.71 -25.60 -3.19
CA ARG A 9 5.82 -24.87 -4.46
C ARG A 9 5.68 -23.38 -4.20
N ILE A 10 6.56 -22.61 -4.79
CA ILE A 10 6.48 -21.16 -4.84
C ILE A 10 6.29 -20.78 -6.30
N ILE A 11 5.16 -20.15 -6.61
CA ILE A 11 4.77 -19.85 -7.99
C ILE A 11 4.51 -18.33 -8.07
N PRO A 12 5.50 -17.55 -8.51
CA PRO A 12 5.26 -16.14 -8.81
C PRO A 12 4.34 -16.02 -10.02
N LEU A 13 3.25 -15.29 -9.87
CA LEU A 13 2.32 -14.94 -10.95
C LEU A 13 2.58 -13.51 -11.45
N GLY A 14 3.37 -12.75 -10.72
CA GLY A 14 3.83 -11.41 -11.03
C GLY A 14 4.82 -10.91 -10.00
N GLY A 15 5.31 -9.67 -10.16
CA GLY A 15 6.25 -9.05 -9.21
C GLY A 15 7.71 -9.44 -9.40
N LEU A 16 8.06 -10.09 -10.52
CA LEU A 16 9.44 -10.38 -10.91
C LEU A 16 9.85 -9.54 -12.12
N ASP A 17 11.14 -9.19 -12.18
CA ASP A 17 11.76 -8.40 -13.26
C ASP A 17 11.13 -6.99 -13.46
N GLY A 18 10.44 -6.46 -12.46
CA GLY A 18 9.80 -5.16 -12.55
C GLY A 18 8.97 -4.81 -11.31
N ILE A 19 8.40 -3.60 -11.33
CA ILE A 19 7.50 -3.11 -10.29
C ILE A 19 6.06 -3.40 -10.71
N GLY A 20 5.26 -3.87 -9.75
CA GLY A 20 3.83 -4.11 -9.96
C GLY A 20 3.45 -5.57 -10.15
N LYS A 21 2.15 -5.83 -10.16
CA LYS A 21 1.55 -7.18 -10.29
C LYS A 21 2.05 -8.16 -9.22
N ASN A 22 2.38 -7.68 -8.02
CA ASN A 22 2.87 -8.57 -6.97
C ASN A 22 1.81 -9.61 -6.63
N MET A 23 2.13 -10.87 -6.92
CA MET A 23 1.26 -12.01 -6.66
C MET A 23 2.09 -13.29 -6.62
N THR A 24 2.10 -13.96 -5.48
CA THR A 24 2.87 -15.19 -5.29
C THR A 24 2.02 -16.26 -4.63
N VAL A 25 1.96 -17.43 -5.23
CA VAL A 25 1.33 -18.62 -4.66
C VAL A 25 2.36 -19.39 -3.85
N VAL A 26 1.96 -19.78 -2.63
CA VAL A 26 2.66 -20.76 -1.80
C VAL A 26 1.76 -21.97 -1.64
N GLU A 27 2.13 -23.10 -2.25
CA GLU A 27 1.33 -24.33 -2.25
C GLU A 27 2.09 -25.48 -1.56
N CYS A 28 1.40 -26.15 -0.66
CA CYS A 28 1.89 -27.37 -0.02
C CYS A 28 0.77 -28.42 0.00
N GLY A 29 0.84 -29.35 -0.95
CA GLY A 29 -0.15 -30.39 -1.06
C GLY A 29 -1.57 -29.87 -1.37
N PRO A 30 -2.56 -30.15 -0.47
CA PRO A 30 -3.93 -29.71 -0.68
C PRO A 30 -4.19 -28.27 -0.26
N ASP A 31 -3.19 -27.56 0.22
CA ASP A 31 -3.35 -26.22 0.79
C ASP A 31 -2.49 -25.20 0.03
N MET A 32 -3.10 -24.10 -0.31
CA MET A 32 -2.52 -22.98 -1.05
C MET A 32 -2.82 -21.67 -0.33
N VAL A 33 -1.84 -20.79 -0.29
CA VAL A 33 -1.96 -19.41 0.20
C VAL A 33 -1.48 -18.47 -0.88
N LEU A 34 -2.20 -17.39 -1.09
CA LEU A 34 -1.80 -16.32 -1.99
C LEU A 34 -1.18 -15.18 -1.18
N ILE A 35 -0.03 -14.68 -1.61
CA ILE A 35 0.62 -13.49 -1.05
C ILE A 35 0.48 -12.38 -2.07
N ASP A 36 -0.21 -11.31 -1.69
CA ASP A 36 -0.55 -10.14 -2.47
C ASP A 36 -1.43 -10.47 -3.71
N ALA A 37 -2.07 -9.45 -4.24
CA ALA A 37 -2.83 -9.47 -5.46
C ALA A 37 -2.81 -8.07 -6.08
N GLY A 38 -1.66 -7.71 -6.61
CA GLY A 38 -1.37 -6.39 -7.12
C GLY A 38 -1.67 -6.21 -8.60
N LEU A 39 -1.83 -4.96 -9.01
CA LEU A 39 -1.86 -4.57 -10.42
C LEU A 39 -0.57 -3.84 -10.82
N MET A 40 -0.43 -3.57 -12.11
CA MET A 40 0.58 -2.67 -12.67
C MET A 40 -0.11 -1.66 -13.58
N PHE A 41 0.36 -0.43 -13.56
CA PHE A 41 -0.06 0.56 -14.56
C PHE A 41 0.71 0.33 -15.86
N PRO A 42 0.03 0.46 -17.01
CA PRO A 42 0.69 0.29 -18.30
C PRO A 42 1.72 1.39 -18.54
N ASP A 43 2.72 1.09 -19.35
CA ASP A 43 3.70 2.04 -19.86
C ASP A 43 3.32 2.56 -21.26
N ASP A 44 4.13 3.45 -21.81
CA ASP A 44 3.90 4.09 -23.11
C ASP A 44 3.85 3.08 -24.29
N SER A 45 4.34 1.85 -24.09
CA SER A 45 4.28 0.78 -25.11
C SER A 45 2.92 0.10 -25.19
N GLN A 46 2.00 0.40 -24.27
CA GLN A 46 0.69 -0.24 -24.10
C GLN A 46 -0.47 0.76 -24.26
N PRO A 47 -0.58 1.47 -25.39
CA PRO A 47 -1.62 2.49 -25.58
C PRO A 47 -3.02 1.86 -25.54
N GLY A 48 -3.94 2.51 -24.81
CA GLY A 48 -5.33 2.04 -24.68
C GLY A 48 -5.55 0.95 -23.62
N ILE A 49 -4.52 0.61 -22.86
CA ILE A 49 -4.62 -0.26 -21.68
C ILE A 49 -4.71 0.63 -20.43
N ASP A 50 -5.72 0.42 -19.58
CA ASP A 50 -5.89 1.17 -18.35
C ASP A 50 -5.11 0.59 -17.17
N LEU A 51 -5.00 -0.75 -17.12
CA LEU A 51 -4.29 -1.48 -16.07
C LEU A 51 -3.87 -2.88 -16.55
N VAL A 52 -2.86 -3.43 -15.90
CA VAL A 52 -2.35 -4.79 -16.18
C VAL A 52 -2.47 -5.64 -14.92
N LEU A 53 -3.14 -6.78 -15.05
CA LEU A 53 -3.31 -7.76 -13.97
C LEU A 53 -2.27 -8.89 -14.11
N PRO A 54 -1.89 -9.54 -13.01
CA PRO A 54 -1.19 -10.82 -13.09
C PRO A 54 -2.11 -11.87 -13.71
N ASP A 55 -1.53 -12.88 -14.35
CA ASP A 55 -2.29 -14.05 -14.78
C ASP A 55 -2.49 -14.99 -13.58
N TYR A 56 -3.68 -14.93 -12.99
CA TYR A 56 -4.07 -15.76 -11.85
C TYR A 56 -4.89 -16.98 -12.22
N THR A 57 -4.84 -17.42 -13.48
CA THR A 57 -5.53 -18.65 -13.96
C THR A 57 -5.19 -19.85 -13.07
N TYR A 58 -3.93 -19.99 -12.67
CA TYR A 58 -3.51 -21.04 -11.76
C TYR A 58 -4.29 -21.06 -10.43
N VAL A 59 -4.60 -19.91 -9.89
CA VAL A 59 -5.37 -19.77 -8.63
C VAL A 59 -6.80 -20.23 -8.85
N LEU A 60 -7.43 -19.85 -9.96
CA LEU A 60 -8.80 -20.23 -10.30
C LEU A 60 -8.92 -21.75 -10.56
N GLU A 61 -7.98 -22.33 -11.30
CA GLU A 61 -7.95 -23.77 -11.59
C GLU A 61 -7.69 -24.64 -10.35
N ASN A 62 -7.18 -24.06 -9.25
CA ASN A 62 -6.88 -24.75 -7.99
C ASN A 62 -7.59 -24.09 -6.79
N GLU A 63 -8.72 -23.46 -7.03
CA GLU A 63 -9.44 -22.67 -6.03
C GLU A 63 -9.78 -23.50 -4.77
N GLU A 64 -10.05 -24.79 -4.90
CA GLU A 64 -10.37 -25.69 -3.81
C GLU A 64 -9.22 -25.83 -2.78
N LYS A 65 -7.99 -25.52 -3.20
CA LYS A 65 -6.81 -25.51 -2.31
C LYS A 65 -6.62 -24.17 -1.58
N LEU A 66 -7.22 -23.08 -2.09
CA LEU A 66 -6.96 -21.73 -1.59
C LEU A 66 -7.54 -21.56 -0.17
N ARG A 67 -6.67 -21.39 0.81
CA ARG A 67 -7.03 -21.23 2.24
C ARG A 67 -7.14 -19.79 2.67
N GLY A 68 -6.51 -18.87 1.95
CA GLY A 68 -6.53 -17.46 2.25
C GLY A 68 -5.62 -16.63 1.38
N ILE A 69 -5.87 -15.33 1.41
CA ILE A 69 -5.05 -14.32 0.74
C ILE A 69 -4.39 -13.49 1.84
N ILE A 70 -3.08 -13.36 1.81
CA ILE A 70 -2.30 -12.52 2.70
C ILE A 70 -1.91 -11.28 1.91
N VAL A 71 -2.17 -10.10 2.44
CA VAL A 71 -1.77 -8.84 1.82
C VAL A 71 -0.73 -8.17 2.71
N THR A 72 0.44 -7.95 2.17
CA THR A 72 1.59 -7.39 2.91
C THR A 72 1.35 -5.93 3.30
N HIS A 73 0.83 -5.11 2.39
CA HIS A 73 0.52 -3.70 2.64
C HIS A 73 -0.45 -3.13 1.58
N GLY A 74 -0.87 -1.88 1.76
CA GLY A 74 -2.00 -1.28 1.04
C GLY A 74 -1.69 -0.55 -0.27
N HIS A 75 -0.55 -0.77 -0.91
CA HIS A 75 -0.27 -0.20 -2.22
C HIS A 75 -1.00 -0.92 -3.35
N GLU A 76 -1.21 -0.24 -4.47
CA GLU A 76 -1.96 -0.76 -5.61
C GLU A 76 -1.30 -1.96 -6.27
N ASP A 77 -0.01 -1.98 -6.32
CA ASP A 77 0.79 -3.09 -6.86
C ASP A 77 0.81 -4.33 -5.96
N HIS A 78 0.14 -4.27 -4.79
CA HIS A 78 -0.11 -5.38 -3.86
C HIS A 78 -1.59 -5.67 -3.63
N THR A 79 -2.49 -4.72 -3.92
CA THR A 79 -3.94 -4.86 -3.65
C THR A 79 -4.82 -4.70 -4.87
N GLY A 80 -4.31 -4.10 -5.94
CA GLY A 80 -5.12 -3.60 -7.04
C GLY A 80 -5.84 -4.66 -7.85
N ALA A 81 -5.34 -5.90 -7.88
CA ALA A 81 -5.99 -7.01 -8.56
C ALA A 81 -7.04 -7.75 -7.69
N LEU A 82 -7.10 -7.45 -6.36
CA LEU A 82 -8.06 -8.12 -5.46
C LEU A 82 -9.51 -8.05 -5.92
N PRO A 83 -10.05 -6.90 -6.38
CA PRO A 83 -11.44 -6.84 -6.82
C PRO A 83 -11.73 -7.80 -7.97
N TYR A 84 -10.83 -7.90 -8.93
CA TYR A 84 -10.95 -8.77 -10.09
C TYR A 84 -10.89 -10.24 -9.69
N LEU A 85 -9.85 -10.61 -8.94
CA LEU A 85 -9.68 -11.97 -8.43
C LEU A 85 -10.89 -12.42 -7.60
N LEU A 86 -11.42 -11.55 -6.71
CA LEU A 86 -12.56 -11.89 -5.85
C LEU A 86 -13.89 -11.99 -6.62
N GLN A 87 -14.02 -11.36 -7.78
CA GLN A 87 -15.17 -11.53 -8.69
C GLN A 87 -15.11 -12.87 -9.43
N ASP A 88 -13.92 -13.34 -9.77
CA ASP A 88 -13.70 -14.57 -10.51
C ASP A 88 -13.70 -15.81 -9.60
N LEU A 89 -13.39 -15.66 -8.31
CA LEU A 89 -13.45 -16.75 -7.34
C LEU A 89 -14.90 -17.10 -6.98
N ASN A 90 -15.24 -18.41 -7.03
CA ASN A 90 -16.55 -18.92 -6.61
C ASN A 90 -16.71 -18.94 -5.08
N ASN A 91 -15.59 -19.13 -4.36
CA ASN A 91 -15.59 -19.27 -2.91
C ASN A 91 -15.08 -18.00 -2.22
N LYS A 92 -15.73 -17.61 -1.15
CA LYS A 92 -15.22 -16.53 -0.30
C LYS A 92 -14.08 -17.04 0.57
N VAL A 93 -12.86 -16.58 0.29
CA VAL A 93 -11.67 -16.88 1.09
C VAL A 93 -11.37 -15.73 2.08
N PRO A 94 -10.74 -16.00 3.25
CA PRO A 94 -10.33 -14.94 4.15
C PRO A 94 -9.14 -14.14 3.60
N ILE A 95 -9.18 -12.83 3.86
CA ILE A 95 -8.09 -11.89 3.52
C ILE A 95 -7.45 -11.43 4.83
N PHE A 96 -6.16 -11.67 4.98
CA PHE A 96 -5.37 -11.34 6.15
C PHE A 96 -4.47 -10.16 5.85
N SER A 97 -4.56 -9.10 6.64
CA SER A 97 -3.67 -7.95 6.54
C SER A 97 -3.74 -7.06 7.78
N SER A 98 -2.94 -6.00 7.80
CA SER A 98 -3.02 -4.96 8.83
C SER A 98 -4.30 -4.16 8.72
N LYS A 99 -4.69 -3.53 9.84
CA LYS A 99 -5.94 -2.76 9.95
C LYS A 99 -6.06 -1.68 8.87
N LEU A 100 -4.99 -0.92 8.62
CA LEU A 100 -5.00 0.15 7.62
C LEU A 100 -5.17 -0.41 6.21
N THR A 101 -4.42 -1.46 5.88
CA THR A 101 -4.50 -2.15 4.58
C THR A 101 -5.90 -2.70 4.34
N LEU A 102 -6.52 -3.34 5.33
CA LEU A 102 -7.91 -3.82 5.23
C LEU A 102 -8.89 -2.67 5.00
N GLY A 103 -8.69 -1.52 5.64
CA GLY A 103 -9.53 -0.34 5.41
C GLY A 103 -9.42 0.20 3.98
N PHE A 104 -8.23 0.21 3.39
CA PHE A 104 -8.05 0.61 1.99
C PHE A 104 -8.68 -0.41 1.03
N ILE A 105 -8.49 -1.70 1.29
CA ILE A 105 -9.11 -2.78 0.50
C ILE A 105 -10.65 -2.67 0.59
N GLU A 106 -11.22 -2.41 1.77
CA GLU A 106 -12.66 -2.26 1.95
C GLU A 106 -13.24 -1.14 1.07
N GLY A 107 -12.59 0.03 1.07
CA GLY A 107 -12.96 1.15 0.22
C GLY A 107 -12.95 0.77 -1.27
N LYS A 108 -11.89 0.10 -1.71
CA LYS A 108 -11.76 -0.37 -3.09
C LYS A 108 -12.83 -1.42 -3.45
N LEU A 109 -13.05 -2.43 -2.62
CA LEU A 109 -14.05 -3.46 -2.86
C LEU A 109 -15.47 -2.90 -2.92
N ALA A 110 -15.75 -1.83 -2.17
CA ALA A 110 -17.03 -1.14 -2.23
C ALA A 110 -17.28 -0.48 -3.60
N GLU A 111 -16.26 0.10 -4.24
CA GLU A 111 -16.35 0.66 -5.60
C GLU A 111 -16.72 -0.43 -6.62
N PHE A 112 -16.21 -1.64 -6.44
CA PHE A 112 -16.52 -2.83 -7.25
C PHE A 112 -17.80 -3.56 -6.82
N ARG A 113 -18.55 -3.01 -5.84
CA ARG A 113 -19.78 -3.60 -5.28
C ARG A 113 -19.60 -5.00 -4.69
N ILE A 114 -18.38 -5.35 -4.29
CA ILE A 114 -18.09 -6.59 -3.59
C ILE A 114 -18.46 -6.41 -2.11
N ARG A 115 -19.44 -7.20 -1.64
CA ARG A 115 -19.99 -7.07 -0.29
C ARG A 115 -19.51 -8.18 0.62
N SER A 116 -19.31 -7.82 1.90
CA SER A 116 -19.01 -8.77 2.99
C SER A 116 -17.76 -9.63 2.73
N PRO A 117 -16.60 -9.02 2.43
CA PRO A 117 -15.35 -9.76 2.36
C PRO A 117 -15.02 -10.36 3.74
N LYS A 118 -14.35 -11.51 3.76
CA LYS A 118 -13.94 -12.17 5.01
C LYS A 118 -12.62 -11.59 5.51
N PHE A 119 -12.60 -10.40 6.05
CA PHE A 119 -11.40 -9.78 6.60
C PHE A 119 -10.97 -10.42 7.92
N ARG A 120 -9.66 -10.55 8.09
CA ARG A 120 -8.99 -11.01 9.31
C ARG A 120 -7.80 -10.09 9.58
N GLU A 121 -7.93 -9.26 10.58
CA GLU A 121 -6.85 -8.38 11.00
C GLU A 121 -5.70 -9.18 11.61
N VAL A 122 -4.48 -8.89 11.17
CA VAL A 122 -3.22 -9.42 11.69
C VAL A 122 -2.22 -8.27 11.92
N LYS A 123 -1.25 -8.52 12.77
CA LYS A 123 -0.17 -7.57 13.11
C LYS A 123 1.12 -8.32 13.39
N SER A 124 2.23 -7.60 13.59
CA SER A 124 3.47 -8.23 14.05
C SER A 124 3.22 -9.11 15.28
N GLY A 125 3.74 -10.32 15.26
CA GLY A 125 3.54 -11.35 16.27
C GLY A 125 2.28 -12.19 16.10
N SER A 126 1.39 -11.88 15.14
CA SER A 126 0.25 -12.75 14.81
C SER A 126 0.73 -14.06 14.20
N HIS A 127 0.00 -15.14 14.50
CA HIS A 127 0.21 -16.48 13.93
C HIS A 127 -1.11 -17.03 13.42
N ILE A 128 -1.12 -17.62 12.23
CA ILE A 128 -2.29 -18.30 11.66
C ILE A 128 -1.91 -19.66 11.10
N SER A 129 -2.87 -20.57 11.06
CA SER A 129 -2.74 -21.90 10.45
C SER A 129 -3.73 -22.04 9.32
N LEU A 130 -3.26 -22.40 8.14
CA LEU A 130 -4.00 -22.53 6.90
C LEU A 130 -3.75 -23.92 6.30
N GLY A 131 -4.41 -24.91 6.85
CA GLY A 131 -4.16 -26.32 6.53
C GLY A 131 -2.79 -26.80 7.01
N CYS A 132 -1.93 -27.26 6.11
CA CYS A 132 -0.54 -27.65 6.42
C CYS A 132 0.45 -26.47 6.41
N ILE A 133 0.00 -25.28 6.05
CA ILE A 133 0.80 -24.05 6.01
C ILE A 133 0.51 -23.25 7.29
N SER A 134 1.56 -22.80 7.97
CA SER A 134 1.45 -21.83 9.05
C SER A 134 2.19 -20.55 8.70
N VAL A 135 1.68 -19.41 9.16
CA VAL A 135 2.22 -18.09 8.83
C VAL A 135 2.37 -17.28 10.09
N ASP A 136 3.57 -16.78 10.31
CA ASP A 136 3.91 -15.80 11.33
C ASP A 136 4.12 -14.44 10.64
N PHE A 137 3.62 -13.37 11.24
CA PHE A 137 3.71 -12.01 10.71
C PHE A 137 4.70 -11.18 11.51
N PHE A 138 5.44 -10.30 10.83
CA PHE A 138 6.35 -9.35 11.47
C PHE A 138 6.25 -7.98 10.79
N SER A 139 6.49 -6.91 11.56
CA SER A 139 6.44 -5.56 10.99
C SER A 139 7.66 -5.26 10.12
N MET A 140 7.41 -4.58 9.03
CA MET A 140 8.43 -3.97 8.17
C MET A 140 8.15 -2.47 8.06
N THR A 141 9.20 -1.68 7.87
CA THR A 141 9.06 -0.24 7.58
C THR A 141 8.91 -0.03 6.09
N HIS A 142 7.90 0.73 5.71
CA HIS A 142 7.67 1.15 4.34
C HIS A 142 7.05 2.56 4.32
N SER A 143 6.63 3.06 3.16
CA SER A 143 5.97 4.38 3.02
C SER A 143 4.56 4.43 3.63
N ILE A 144 3.99 3.29 3.98
CA ILE A 144 2.67 3.12 4.56
C ILE A 144 2.75 2.40 5.92
N PRO A 145 2.02 2.88 6.97
CA PRO A 145 1.97 2.19 8.26
C PRO A 145 1.39 0.79 8.16
N GLY A 146 1.90 -0.11 8.99
CA GLY A 146 1.38 -1.47 9.10
C GLY A 146 1.80 -2.41 7.98
N ALA A 147 2.87 -2.11 7.25
CA ALA A 147 3.48 -3.04 6.32
C ALA A 147 4.00 -4.28 7.06
N LEU A 148 3.77 -5.45 6.48
CA LEU A 148 4.05 -6.75 7.08
C LEU A 148 4.95 -7.59 6.17
N GLY A 149 5.95 -8.22 6.79
CA GLY A 149 6.58 -9.41 6.24
C GLY A 149 5.93 -10.66 6.80
N VAL A 150 6.15 -11.80 6.15
CA VAL A 150 5.61 -13.09 6.56
C VAL A 150 6.67 -14.16 6.59
N TYR A 151 6.60 -15.02 7.60
CA TYR A 151 7.40 -16.24 7.71
C TYR A 151 6.47 -17.44 7.64
N ILE A 152 6.60 -18.21 6.58
CA ILE A 152 5.73 -19.31 6.20
C ILE A 152 6.45 -20.63 6.49
N LYS A 153 5.76 -21.52 7.19
CA LYS A 153 6.22 -22.87 7.47
C LYS A 153 5.29 -23.89 6.85
N SER A 154 5.89 -24.92 6.29
CA SER A 154 5.21 -26.12 5.86
C SER A 154 6.00 -27.35 6.30
N PRO A 155 5.46 -28.57 6.20
CA PRO A 155 6.21 -29.79 6.45
C PRO A 155 7.41 -30.00 5.52
N GLN A 156 7.51 -29.23 4.43
CA GLN A 156 8.51 -29.40 3.37
C GLN A 156 9.57 -28.29 3.34
N GLY A 157 9.37 -27.23 4.09
CA GLY A 157 10.32 -26.13 4.13
C GLY A 157 9.70 -24.81 4.62
N THR A 158 10.53 -23.80 4.64
CA THR A 158 10.24 -22.47 5.16
C THR A 158 10.50 -21.39 4.12
N VAL A 159 9.63 -20.39 4.07
CA VAL A 159 9.76 -19.24 3.19
C VAL A 159 9.62 -17.97 4.00
N MET A 160 10.50 -17.01 3.81
CA MET A 160 10.33 -15.66 4.32
C MET A 160 10.07 -14.71 3.15
N HIS A 161 9.00 -13.92 3.25
CA HIS A 161 8.67 -12.87 2.29
C HIS A 161 8.67 -11.53 3.01
N THR A 162 9.46 -10.58 2.53
CA THR A 162 9.63 -9.30 3.22
C THR A 162 8.45 -8.34 3.02
N GLY A 163 7.66 -8.52 1.97
CA GLY A 163 6.91 -7.41 1.41
C GLY A 163 7.86 -6.33 0.91
N ASP A 164 7.34 -5.16 0.61
CA ASP A 164 8.17 -3.99 0.31
C ASP A 164 8.73 -3.40 1.60
N PHE A 165 9.99 -3.01 1.58
CA PHE A 165 10.62 -2.51 2.78
C PHE A 165 11.70 -1.46 2.55
N LYS A 166 11.90 -0.71 3.61
CA LYS A 166 13.02 0.19 3.83
C LYS A 166 13.48 -0.03 5.28
N LEU A 167 14.75 -0.31 5.50
CA LEU A 167 15.27 -0.50 6.87
C LEU A 167 15.47 0.87 7.57
N ASP A 168 14.38 1.63 7.72
CA ASP A 168 14.39 2.94 8.37
C ASP A 168 14.53 2.77 9.89
N GLN A 169 15.57 3.35 10.47
CA GLN A 169 15.86 3.30 11.90
C GLN A 169 15.15 4.42 12.69
N THR A 170 14.66 5.43 12.00
CA THR A 170 13.97 6.59 12.58
C THR A 170 12.68 6.89 11.83
N PRO A 171 11.77 5.89 11.70
CA PRO A 171 10.52 6.07 10.98
C PRO A 171 9.62 7.08 11.67
N ILE A 172 8.76 7.74 10.90
CA ILE A 172 7.91 8.85 11.39
C ILE A 172 6.92 8.40 12.46
N ASP A 173 6.40 7.19 12.34
CA ASP A 173 5.47 6.60 13.32
C ASP A 173 6.16 5.92 14.50
N GLY A 174 7.50 5.85 14.50
CA GLY A 174 8.31 5.20 15.53
C GLY A 174 8.30 3.66 15.46
N VAL A 175 7.65 3.07 14.47
CA VAL A 175 7.58 1.59 14.31
C VAL A 175 8.71 1.11 13.41
N THR A 176 9.76 0.60 14.01
CA THR A 176 10.90 -0.02 13.29
C THR A 176 10.55 -1.43 12.81
N PRO A 177 11.33 -1.99 11.85
CA PRO A 177 11.22 -3.40 11.51
C PRO A 177 11.36 -4.28 12.76
N ASP A 178 10.62 -5.39 12.82
CA ASP A 178 10.72 -6.33 13.93
C ASP A 178 11.97 -7.22 13.81
N TYR A 179 13.13 -6.62 14.10
CA TYR A 179 14.41 -7.32 14.05
C TYR A 179 14.48 -8.53 14.98
N ALA A 180 13.72 -8.53 16.09
CA ALA A 180 13.66 -9.66 17.00
C ALA A 180 12.97 -10.86 16.35
N ALA A 181 11.84 -10.63 15.69
CA ALA A 181 11.15 -11.66 14.92
C ALA A 181 11.99 -12.15 13.74
N ILE A 182 12.58 -11.25 12.96
CA ILE A 182 13.47 -11.60 11.84
C ILE A 182 14.63 -12.48 12.33
N THR A 183 15.30 -12.09 13.42
CA THR A 183 16.40 -12.88 14.01
C THR A 183 15.93 -14.24 14.51
N LYS A 184 14.76 -14.31 15.14
CA LYS A 184 14.14 -15.56 15.59
C LYS A 184 13.90 -16.51 14.40
N PHE A 185 13.31 -16.01 13.31
CA PHE A 185 13.02 -16.82 12.12
C PHE A 185 14.30 -17.25 11.41
N ALA A 186 15.27 -16.36 11.29
CA ALA A 186 16.60 -16.72 10.74
C ALA A 186 17.26 -17.87 11.52
N LYS A 187 17.16 -17.86 12.87
CA LYS A 187 17.68 -18.97 13.70
C LYS A 187 16.89 -20.27 13.55
N GLN A 188 15.60 -20.20 13.21
CA GLN A 188 14.78 -21.38 12.93
C GLN A 188 15.07 -22.01 11.57
N GLY A 189 15.67 -21.25 10.67
CA GLY A 189 16.00 -21.61 9.29
C GLY A 189 15.03 -20.96 8.30
N VAL A 190 15.59 -20.50 7.20
CA VAL A 190 14.86 -19.95 6.03
C VAL A 190 15.41 -20.64 4.79
N ASP A 191 14.60 -21.50 4.18
CA ASP A 191 15.02 -22.24 2.98
C ASP A 191 14.95 -21.33 1.74
N LEU A 192 14.00 -20.38 1.70
CA LEU A 192 13.85 -19.41 0.62
C LEU A 192 13.50 -18.03 1.20
N LEU A 193 14.25 -17.01 0.79
CA LEU A 193 13.95 -15.61 1.04
C LEU A 193 13.44 -14.96 -0.25
N LEU A 194 12.21 -14.43 -0.21
CA LEU A 194 11.63 -13.55 -1.23
C LEU A 194 11.75 -12.12 -0.69
N SER A 195 12.66 -11.36 -1.26
CA SER A 195 13.00 -10.02 -0.78
C SER A 195 12.72 -8.96 -1.82
N ASP A 196 12.15 -7.83 -1.39
CA ASP A 196 12.17 -6.60 -2.18
C ASP A 196 13.61 -6.28 -2.60
N SER A 197 13.77 -5.97 -3.87
CA SER A 197 15.06 -5.63 -4.48
C SER A 197 14.99 -4.42 -5.40
N THR A 198 13.98 -3.57 -5.24
CA THR A 198 13.66 -2.42 -6.12
C THR A 198 14.88 -1.52 -6.37
N ASN A 199 15.65 -1.20 -5.33
CA ASN A 199 16.84 -0.36 -5.42
C ASN A 199 18.15 -1.13 -5.20
N ALA A 200 18.17 -2.44 -5.37
CA ALA A 200 19.35 -3.27 -5.06
C ALA A 200 20.60 -2.91 -5.89
N THR A 201 20.42 -2.34 -7.07
CA THR A 201 21.53 -1.90 -7.95
C THR A 201 21.96 -0.45 -7.74
N VAL A 202 21.24 0.32 -6.90
CA VAL A 202 21.56 1.72 -6.62
C VAL A 202 22.58 1.80 -5.49
N PRO A 203 23.78 2.38 -5.72
CA PRO A 203 24.79 2.50 -4.67
C PRO A 203 24.33 3.38 -3.50
N GLY A 204 24.72 3.02 -2.28
CA GLY A 204 24.42 3.79 -1.08
C GLY A 204 23.27 3.22 -0.27
N PHE A 205 22.53 4.08 0.41
CA PHE A 205 21.38 3.72 1.22
C PHE A 205 20.26 4.77 1.11
N THR A 206 19.03 4.35 1.30
CA THR A 206 17.87 5.25 1.32
C THR A 206 17.79 5.94 2.69
N LYS A 207 17.75 7.28 2.66
CA LYS A 207 17.63 8.10 3.87
C LYS A 207 16.27 7.88 4.55
N SER A 208 16.21 8.20 5.87
CA SER A 208 14.94 8.13 6.60
C SER A 208 13.88 9.06 5.99
N GLU A 209 12.64 8.63 6.01
CA GLU A 209 11.50 9.48 5.60
C GLU A 209 11.39 10.73 6.50
N ALA A 210 11.83 10.66 7.74
CA ALA A 210 11.85 11.80 8.66
C ALA A 210 12.70 12.98 8.16
N GLU A 211 13.72 12.72 7.34
CA GLU A 211 14.59 13.78 6.79
C GLU A 211 13.87 14.70 5.78
N VAL A 212 12.74 14.29 5.24
CA VAL A 212 11.94 15.10 4.31
C VAL A 212 11.15 16.21 5.05
N GLY A 213 10.79 15.96 6.30
CA GLY A 213 9.98 16.89 7.11
C GLY A 213 10.54 18.31 7.20
N PRO A 214 11.82 18.50 7.55
CA PRO A 214 12.44 19.84 7.60
C PRO A 214 12.32 20.60 6.27
N THR A 215 12.59 19.96 5.14
CA THR A 215 12.47 20.58 3.83
C THR A 215 11.02 20.96 3.51
N LEU A 216 10.06 20.10 3.80
CA LEU A 216 8.64 20.42 3.64
C LEU A 216 8.23 21.62 4.50
N ASN A 217 8.67 21.66 5.76
CA ASN A 217 8.42 22.79 6.65
C ASN A 217 8.97 24.09 6.07
N GLU A 218 10.20 24.08 5.58
CA GLU A 218 10.85 25.27 5.02
C GLU A 218 10.11 25.75 3.76
N VAL A 219 9.84 24.86 2.82
CA VAL A 219 9.14 25.21 1.57
C VAL A 219 7.74 25.74 1.85
N ILE A 220 6.95 25.04 2.68
CA ILE A 220 5.57 25.43 2.98
C ILE A 220 5.54 26.77 3.75
N LYS A 221 6.45 26.96 4.70
CA LYS A 221 6.52 28.20 5.51
C LYS A 221 6.85 29.42 4.66
N ASN A 222 7.81 29.30 3.73
CA ASN A 222 8.37 30.42 2.98
C ASN A 222 7.62 30.71 1.67
N ALA A 223 6.70 29.86 1.25
CA ALA A 223 5.95 30.04 0.01
C ALA A 223 5.05 31.31 0.11
N PRO A 224 5.14 32.25 -0.86
CA PRO A 224 4.37 33.49 -0.82
C PRO A 224 2.90 33.31 -1.22
N GLY A 225 2.54 32.15 -1.76
CA GLY A 225 1.19 31.84 -2.23
C GLY A 225 0.73 30.45 -1.80
N ARG A 226 -0.27 29.94 -2.52
CA ARG A 226 -0.83 28.60 -2.33
C ARG A 226 0.22 27.55 -2.66
N VAL A 227 0.32 26.50 -1.82
CA VAL A 227 1.26 25.40 -2.02
C VAL A 227 0.50 24.16 -2.49
N PHE A 228 0.90 23.57 -3.60
CA PHE A 228 0.39 22.29 -4.06
C PHE A 228 1.45 21.22 -3.80
N VAL A 229 1.04 20.16 -3.11
CA VAL A 229 1.91 19.02 -2.80
C VAL A 229 1.31 17.77 -3.41
N ALA A 230 1.95 17.29 -4.47
CA ALA A 230 1.59 16.02 -5.10
C ALA A 230 2.29 14.86 -4.36
N SER A 231 1.51 13.85 -4.00
CA SER A 231 2.00 12.64 -3.34
C SER A 231 1.12 11.45 -3.70
N PHE A 232 1.66 10.24 -3.52
CA PHE A 232 0.81 9.05 -3.52
C PHE A 232 -0.17 9.10 -2.35
N SER A 233 -1.43 8.81 -2.62
CA SER A 233 -2.49 8.84 -1.61
C SER A 233 -2.33 7.78 -0.52
N SER A 234 -1.60 6.71 -0.80
CA SER A 234 -1.25 5.64 0.15
C SER A 234 -0.01 5.94 1.00
N HIS A 235 0.78 6.97 0.66
CA HIS A 235 1.99 7.34 1.40
C HIS A 235 1.65 8.14 2.67
N ILE A 236 1.01 7.47 3.64
CA ILE A 236 0.45 8.11 4.84
C ILE A 236 1.49 8.86 5.67
N HIS A 237 2.72 8.35 5.74
CA HIS A 237 3.83 9.04 6.44
C HIS A 237 4.12 10.41 5.81
N ARG A 238 4.15 10.51 4.48
CA ARG A 238 4.33 11.78 3.77
C ARG A 238 3.15 12.72 3.98
N LEU A 239 1.92 12.21 3.93
CA LEU A 239 0.73 13.00 4.21
C LEU A 239 0.77 13.58 5.62
N GLN A 240 1.22 12.81 6.62
CA GLN A 240 1.38 13.31 8.00
C GLN A 240 2.40 14.45 8.07
N GLN A 241 3.52 14.35 7.36
CA GLN A 241 4.53 15.41 7.33
C GLN A 241 3.99 16.69 6.68
N ILE A 242 3.25 16.57 5.58
CA ILE A 242 2.60 17.71 4.91
C ILE A 242 1.62 18.40 5.87
N CYS A 243 0.79 17.62 6.58
CA CYS A 243 -0.17 18.13 7.53
C CYS A 243 0.51 18.85 8.71
N ASN A 244 1.59 18.27 9.22
CA ASN A 244 2.38 18.89 10.30
C ASN A 244 2.98 20.23 9.84
N ALA A 245 3.53 20.28 8.63
CA ALA A 245 4.13 21.48 8.04
C ALA A 245 3.08 22.58 7.78
N ALA A 246 1.91 22.21 7.27
CA ALA A 246 0.80 23.13 7.07
C ALA A 246 0.33 23.73 8.39
N LYS A 247 0.10 22.90 9.41
CA LYS A 247 -0.31 23.33 10.76
C LYS A 247 0.73 24.26 11.39
N ALA A 248 2.02 23.89 11.33
CA ALA A 248 3.11 24.72 11.86
C ALA A 248 3.23 26.08 11.17
N SER A 249 2.79 26.19 9.91
CA SER A 249 2.79 27.44 9.13
C SER A 249 1.45 28.19 9.20
N GLY A 250 0.49 27.74 10.00
CA GLY A 250 -0.85 28.33 10.12
C GLY A 250 -1.64 28.30 8.81
N ARG A 251 -1.43 27.26 7.99
CA ARG A 251 -2.13 27.05 6.72
C ARG A 251 -3.21 25.98 6.86
N LYS A 252 -4.31 26.17 6.18
CA LYS A 252 -5.39 25.20 6.02
C LYS A 252 -5.01 24.18 4.95
N ILE A 253 -5.59 22.99 5.06
CA ILE A 253 -5.32 21.85 4.17
C ILE A 253 -6.56 21.60 3.33
N VAL A 254 -6.35 21.58 2.04
CA VAL A 254 -7.33 21.09 1.04
C VAL A 254 -6.87 19.73 0.56
N VAL A 255 -7.78 18.76 0.56
CA VAL A 255 -7.53 17.44 0.02
C VAL A 255 -8.28 17.30 -1.28
N THR A 256 -7.62 16.92 -2.38
CA THR A 256 -8.25 16.76 -3.69
C THR A 256 -7.77 15.50 -4.40
N GLY A 257 -8.65 14.95 -5.23
CA GLY A 257 -8.46 13.66 -5.89
C GLY A 257 -9.15 12.51 -5.15
N ARG A 258 -9.87 11.66 -5.89
CA ARG A 258 -10.72 10.60 -5.32
C ARG A 258 -9.96 9.69 -4.35
N SER A 259 -8.84 9.13 -4.78
CA SER A 259 -8.02 8.24 -3.94
C SER A 259 -7.42 8.98 -2.74
N MET A 260 -7.00 10.25 -2.91
CA MET A 260 -6.47 11.06 -1.81
C MET A 260 -7.54 11.31 -0.74
N LEU A 261 -8.77 11.67 -1.14
CA LEU A 261 -9.90 11.85 -0.22
C LEU A 261 -10.24 10.56 0.52
N THR A 262 -10.36 9.44 -0.20
CA THR A 262 -10.70 8.15 0.39
C THR A 262 -9.64 7.68 1.37
N ASN A 263 -8.36 7.66 0.97
CA ASN A 263 -7.28 7.17 1.80
C ASN A 263 -7.01 8.07 3.01
N THR A 264 -7.09 9.40 2.84
CA THR A 264 -6.98 10.36 3.95
C THR A 264 -8.10 10.14 4.97
N ARG A 265 -9.35 9.96 4.51
CA ARG A 265 -10.49 9.69 5.39
C ARG A 265 -10.29 8.39 6.18
N VAL A 266 -9.98 7.28 5.50
CA VAL A 266 -9.76 5.97 6.13
C VAL A 266 -8.60 6.04 7.13
N ALA A 267 -7.47 6.64 6.76
CA ALA A 267 -6.31 6.76 7.63
C ALA A 267 -6.61 7.61 8.88
N ARG A 268 -7.43 8.67 8.76
CA ARG A 268 -7.89 9.47 9.90
C ARG A 268 -8.82 8.69 10.81
N GLU A 269 -9.86 8.06 10.27
CA GLU A 269 -10.84 7.25 11.01
C GLU A 269 -10.16 6.12 11.81
N LEU A 270 -9.11 5.53 11.26
CA LEU A 270 -8.33 4.47 11.89
C LEU A 270 -7.21 4.99 12.82
N GLY A 271 -6.97 6.32 12.86
CA GLY A 271 -5.98 6.96 13.73
C GLY A 271 -4.53 6.93 13.24
N TYR A 272 -4.30 6.56 11.97
CA TYR A 272 -2.97 6.56 11.34
C TYR A 272 -2.56 7.92 10.80
N LEU A 273 -3.51 8.79 10.48
CA LEU A 273 -3.27 10.16 10.05
C LEU A 273 -3.91 11.13 11.06
N LYS A 274 -3.08 11.94 11.70
CA LYS A 274 -3.50 12.89 12.74
C LYS A 274 -3.61 14.27 12.12
N ILE A 275 -4.84 14.68 11.88
CA ILE A 275 -5.23 16.01 11.37
C ILE A 275 -6.45 16.47 12.15
N ASP A 276 -6.41 17.69 12.65
CA ASP A 276 -7.57 18.32 13.28
C ASP A 276 -8.61 18.68 12.21
N GLU A 277 -9.89 18.44 12.49
CA GLU A 277 -10.97 18.77 11.55
C GLU A 277 -10.97 20.25 11.16
N ALA A 278 -10.65 21.12 12.14
CA ALA A 278 -10.56 22.55 11.91
C ALA A 278 -9.42 22.97 10.95
N ASP A 279 -8.45 22.11 10.69
CA ASP A 279 -7.34 22.38 9.75
C ASP A 279 -7.65 21.99 8.32
N ILE A 280 -8.71 21.20 8.09
CA ILE A 280 -9.16 20.77 6.75
C ILE A 280 -10.28 21.70 6.29
N ILE A 281 -10.20 22.13 5.04
CA ILE A 281 -11.28 22.87 4.37
C ILE A 281 -11.66 22.16 3.08
N ASP A 282 -12.92 22.28 2.70
CA ASP A 282 -13.40 21.80 1.42
C ASP A 282 -12.80 22.64 0.27
N ALA A 283 -12.57 22.00 -0.88
CA ALA A 283 -12.04 22.66 -2.06
C ALA A 283 -12.95 23.81 -2.55
N TYR A 284 -14.25 23.74 -2.28
CA TYR A 284 -15.24 24.79 -2.60
C TYR A 284 -15.20 25.97 -1.63
N ASP A 285 -14.69 25.78 -0.42
CA ASP A 285 -14.64 26.80 0.65
C ASP A 285 -13.36 27.64 0.67
N VAL A 286 -12.48 27.44 -0.32
CA VAL A 286 -11.19 28.19 -0.39
C VAL A 286 -11.38 29.68 -0.73
N ASN A 287 -12.55 30.06 -1.23
CA ASN A 287 -12.83 31.44 -1.60
C ASN A 287 -12.85 32.35 -0.35
N GLY A 288 -12.02 33.39 -0.35
CA GLY A 288 -11.88 34.32 0.78
C GLY A 288 -10.76 33.97 1.75
N ILE A 289 -10.07 32.85 1.57
CA ILE A 289 -8.86 32.54 2.33
C ILE A 289 -7.63 33.01 1.53
N PRO A 290 -6.71 33.76 2.12
CA PRO A 290 -5.48 34.19 1.44
C PRO A 290 -4.67 32.99 0.92
N ASP A 291 -4.07 33.11 -0.26
CA ASP A 291 -3.35 32.02 -0.90
C ASP A 291 -2.17 31.50 -0.05
N ASP A 292 -1.49 32.39 0.67
CA ASP A 292 -0.43 32.04 1.60
C ASP A 292 -0.90 31.28 2.85
N LYS A 293 -2.22 31.04 2.97
CA LYS A 293 -2.84 30.26 4.04
C LYS A 293 -3.39 28.91 3.58
N ILE A 294 -3.05 28.46 2.39
CA ILE A 294 -3.59 27.21 1.82
C ILE A 294 -2.45 26.27 1.41
N VAL A 295 -2.59 25.00 1.77
CA VAL A 295 -1.84 23.85 1.23
C VAL A 295 -2.84 22.89 0.60
N VAL A 296 -2.61 22.54 -0.65
CA VAL A 296 -3.43 21.55 -1.38
C VAL A 296 -2.66 20.25 -1.47
N MET A 297 -3.18 19.19 -0.87
CA MET A 297 -2.70 17.83 -1.06
C MET A 297 -3.46 17.19 -2.22
N CYS A 298 -2.73 16.68 -3.21
CA CYS A 298 -3.32 16.08 -4.40
C CYS A 298 -2.55 14.83 -4.84
N THR A 299 -3.23 13.99 -5.64
CA THR A 299 -2.59 12.95 -6.44
C THR A 299 -1.95 13.56 -7.68
N GLY A 300 -1.18 12.77 -8.44
CA GLY A 300 -0.59 13.23 -9.70
C GLY A 300 0.92 13.36 -9.65
N SER A 301 1.57 12.69 -8.72
CA SER A 301 3.03 12.55 -8.69
C SER A 301 3.61 11.95 -9.98
N GLN A 302 2.75 11.36 -10.83
CA GLN A 302 3.10 10.80 -12.15
C GLN A 302 2.72 11.71 -13.33
N GLY A 303 2.39 12.98 -13.09
CA GLY A 303 2.18 13.97 -14.15
C GLY A 303 0.78 14.06 -14.72
N GLU A 304 -0.23 13.78 -13.90
CA GLU A 304 -1.66 13.91 -14.28
C GLU A 304 -1.99 15.30 -14.84
N ALA A 305 -2.86 15.33 -15.85
CA ALA A 305 -3.23 16.55 -16.57
C ALA A 305 -3.79 17.67 -15.67
N ALA A 306 -4.51 17.30 -14.59
CA ALA A 306 -5.03 18.24 -13.60
C ALA A 306 -3.92 19.04 -12.89
N LEU A 307 -2.80 18.41 -12.54
CA LEU A 307 -1.67 19.09 -11.91
C LEU A 307 -0.93 20.00 -12.88
N ARG A 308 -0.80 19.58 -14.15
CA ARG A 308 -0.23 20.46 -15.18
C ARG A 308 -1.08 21.73 -15.34
N ALA A 309 -2.43 21.60 -15.38
CA ALA A 309 -3.34 22.74 -15.47
C ALA A 309 -3.23 23.68 -14.25
N LEU A 310 -3.10 23.12 -13.03
CA LEU A 310 -2.91 23.90 -11.80
C LEU A 310 -1.53 24.57 -11.72
N ALA A 311 -0.46 23.88 -12.14
CA ALA A 311 0.91 24.39 -12.11
C ALA A 311 1.17 25.51 -13.14
N TYR A 312 0.51 25.45 -14.29
CA TYR A 312 0.70 26.42 -15.37
C TYR A 312 -0.30 27.58 -15.39
N GLY A 313 -1.11 27.76 -14.30
CA GLY A 313 -1.91 28.96 -14.10
C GLY A 313 -3.05 29.16 -15.10
N GLN A 314 -3.52 28.11 -15.74
CA GLN A 314 -4.71 28.21 -16.60
C GLN A 314 -5.94 28.48 -15.72
N ARG A 315 -6.72 29.53 -16.05
CA ARG A 315 -7.92 29.99 -15.32
C ARG A 315 -9.06 28.97 -15.19
N ARG A 316 -8.89 27.75 -15.69
CA ARG A 316 -9.80 26.59 -15.57
C ARG A 316 -9.40 25.61 -14.46
N ALA A 317 -8.57 26.06 -13.50
CA ALA A 317 -8.25 25.24 -12.33
C ALA A 317 -9.48 24.85 -11.49
N GLN A 318 -10.57 25.61 -11.61
CA GLN A 318 -11.84 25.31 -10.95
C GLN A 318 -12.50 24.05 -11.54
N ASP A 319 -12.41 23.86 -12.87
CA ASP A 319 -12.97 22.68 -13.56
C ASP A 319 -12.15 21.41 -13.26
N ALA A 320 -10.87 21.56 -12.92
CA ALA A 320 -9.98 20.44 -12.57
C ALA A 320 -10.15 19.97 -11.11
N LEU A 321 -10.82 20.75 -10.29
CA LEU A 321 -11.18 20.41 -8.90
C LEU A 321 -12.60 19.82 -8.80
N ASP A 322 -13.33 19.77 -9.92
CA ASP A 322 -14.67 19.20 -9.97
C ASP A 322 -14.59 17.66 -9.98
N PRO A 323 -15.06 16.97 -8.93
CA PRO A 323 -15.01 15.50 -8.85
C PRO A 323 -16.00 14.78 -9.79
N LEU A 324 -16.77 15.53 -10.61
CA LEU A 324 -17.81 15.00 -11.49
C LEU A 324 -17.54 15.23 -12.99
N GLY A 325 -16.34 15.67 -13.38
CA GLY A 325 -15.89 15.77 -14.76
C GLY A 325 -15.29 14.49 -15.29
#